data_8c45458e0a5df873cbad83098be3e218
#
_entry.id   8c45458e0a5df873cbad83098be3e218
#
_cell.length_a   1.000
_cell.length_b   1.000
_cell.length_c   1.000
_cell.angle_alpha   90.00
_cell.angle_beta   90.00
_cell.angle_gamma   90.00
#
_symmetry.space_group_name_H-M   'P 1'
#
loop_
_entity.id
_entity.type
_entity.pdbx_description
1 polymer ?
#
loop_
_entity_poly.entity_id
_entity_poly.type
_entity_poly.pdbx_seq_one_letter_code
_entity_poly.pdbx_strand_id
1 'polypeptide(L)'
;MDKLTRHINWIDVKQRYQNSVPFNHVIIDDFFLPKVAEQLATEFPSYNNPGLGFYNNAIENKKVLNKWDKFPKLTYQVFTYLARSEFLSNMRELIDDPNLNMDIGLNGGGWHMHGRSGKNNVHLDYNIHPKLGEQRKLNIIIYMTPNWQPEWEGGLE
;
A
#
# COMPACT_ATOMS: atom_id res chain seq x y z
N MET A 1 -10.07 -20.26 2.57
CA MET A 1 -9.85 -18.94 1.94
C MET A 1 -8.80 -19.15 0.87
N ASP A 2 -9.09 -18.73 -0.35
CA ASP A 2 -8.15 -18.93 -1.46
C ASP A 2 -6.83 -18.20 -1.18
N LYS A 3 -5.73 -18.81 -1.60
CA LYS A 3 -4.40 -18.25 -1.42
C LYS A 3 -4.29 -16.96 -2.25
N LEU A 4 -3.96 -15.85 -1.61
CA LEU A 4 -3.84 -14.53 -2.30
C LEU A 4 -2.43 -14.29 -2.84
N THR A 5 -1.41 -14.74 -2.11
CA THR A 5 0.00 -14.42 -2.38
C THR A 5 0.78 -15.64 -2.86
N ARG A 6 1.88 -15.41 -3.53
CA ARG A 6 2.90 -16.44 -3.75
C ARG A 6 3.55 -16.85 -2.42
N HIS A 7 4.39 -17.87 -2.46
CA HIS A 7 5.24 -18.19 -1.31
C HIS A 7 6.32 -17.10 -1.17
N ILE A 8 6.42 -16.52 0.02
CA ILE A 8 7.38 -15.45 0.32
C ILE A 8 8.39 -15.99 1.33
N ASN A 9 9.67 -15.90 1.01
CA ASN A 9 10.74 -16.19 1.95
C ASN A 9 10.99 -14.96 2.83
N TRP A 10 10.31 -14.89 3.97
CA TRP A 10 10.39 -13.75 4.89
C TRP A 10 11.79 -13.58 5.52
N ILE A 11 12.61 -14.64 5.60
CA ILE A 11 13.98 -14.54 6.08
C ILE A 11 14.82 -13.72 5.08
N ASP A 12 14.72 -14.05 3.79
CA ASP A 12 15.38 -13.29 2.73
C ASP A 12 14.87 -11.85 2.67
N VAL A 13 13.57 -11.65 2.77
CA VAL A 13 12.95 -10.32 2.78
C VAL A 13 13.51 -9.47 3.92
N LYS A 14 13.63 -10.02 5.13
CA LYS A 14 14.22 -9.34 6.28
C LYS A 14 15.68 -8.97 6.04
N GLN A 15 16.49 -9.88 5.52
CA GLN A 15 17.89 -9.61 5.22
C GLN A 15 18.06 -8.49 4.19
N ARG A 16 17.28 -8.52 3.11
CA ARG A 16 17.31 -7.45 2.09
C ARG A 16 16.86 -6.11 2.68
N TYR A 17 15.82 -6.09 3.49
CA TYR A 17 15.33 -4.89 4.16
C TYR A 17 16.40 -4.25 5.05
N GLN A 18 17.07 -5.05 5.89
CA GLN A 18 18.07 -4.58 6.84
C GLN A 18 19.37 -4.10 6.18
N ASN A 19 19.71 -4.64 5.00
CA ASN A 19 20.92 -4.30 4.27
C ASN A 19 20.71 -3.26 3.15
N SER A 20 19.51 -2.75 2.99
CA SER A 20 19.20 -1.76 1.96
C SER A 20 19.74 -0.38 2.30
N VAL A 21 20.11 0.38 1.29
CA VAL A 21 20.59 1.77 1.40
C VAL A 21 19.77 2.65 0.46
N PRO A 22 19.54 3.92 0.77
CA PRO A 22 20.05 4.72 1.90
C PRO A 22 19.25 4.56 3.20
N PHE A 23 18.13 3.86 3.20
CA PHE A 23 17.28 3.56 4.36
C PHE A 23 16.69 2.15 4.21
N ASN A 24 16.19 1.60 5.30
CA ASN A 24 15.62 0.26 5.28
C ASN A 24 14.38 0.20 4.40
N HIS A 25 14.45 -0.57 3.32
CA HIS A 25 13.34 -0.84 2.40
C HIS A 25 13.52 -2.21 1.75
N VAL A 26 12.46 -2.75 1.17
CA VAL A 26 12.53 -3.96 0.37
C VAL A 26 11.46 -3.94 -0.72
N ILE A 27 11.81 -4.40 -1.90
CA ILE A 27 10.89 -4.61 -3.01
C ILE A 27 10.57 -6.11 -3.08
N ILE A 28 9.29 -6.45 -3.12
CA ILE A 28 8.81 -7.82 -3.26
C ILE A 28 8.03 -7.90 -4.57
N ASP A 29 8.70 -8.34 -5.62
CA ASP A 29 8.04 -8.59 -6.89
C ASP A 29 7.14 -9.81 -6.82
N ASP A 30 6.13 -9.83 -7.69
CA ASP A 30 5.19 -10.96 -7.77
C ASP A 30 4.53 -11.33 -6.43
N PHE A 31 4.25 -10.36 -5.57
CA PHE A 31 3.66 -10.60 -4.26
C PHE A 31 2.35 -11.38 -4.33
N PHE A 32 1.46 -11.01 -5.24
CA PHE A 32 0.20 -11.73 -5.47
C PHE A 32 0.35 -12.87 -6.47
N LEU A 33 -0.57 -13.82 -6.40
CA LEU A 33 -0.78 -14.75 -7.50
C LEU A 33 -1.24 -13.98 -8.75
N PRO A 34 -0.81 -14.37 -9.98
CA PRO A 34 -1.13 -13.61 -11.19
C PRO A 34 -2.62 -13.29 -11.35
N LYS A 35 -3.50 -14.27 -11.19
CA LYS A 35 -4.96 -14.08 -11.27
C LYS A 35 -5.49 -13.09 -10.21
N VAL A 36 -4.87 -13.05 -9.04
CA VAL A 36 -5.24 -12.11 -7.97
C VAL A 36 -4.83 -10.70 -8.36
N ALA A 37 -3.62 -10.51 -8.88
CA ALA A 37 -3.13 -9.22 -9.35
C ALA A 37 -4.00 -8.68 -10.51
N GLU A 38 -4.31 -9.52 -11.49
CA GLU A 38 -5.18 -9.17 -12.62
C GLU A 38 -6.59 -8.74 -12.15
N GLN A 39 -7.18 -9.51 -11.25
CA GLN A 39 -8.49 -9.18 -10.71
C GLN A 39 -8.47 -7.90 -9.87
N LEU A 40 -7.43 -7.68 -9.05
CA LEU A 40 -7.27 -6.43 -8.29
C LEU A 40 -7.13 -5.23 -9.21
N ALA A 41 -6.36 -5.34 -10.30
CA ALA A 41 -6.26 -4.29 -11.31
C ALA A 41 -7.62 -4.00 -11.96
N THR A 42 -8.44 -5.03 -12.20
CA THR A 42 -9.81 -4.89 -12.74
C THR A 42 -10.77 -4.25 -11.72
N GLU A 43 -10.60 -4.56 -10.43
CA GLU A 43 -11.39 -3.99 -9.34
C GLU A 43 -11.01 -2.54 -9.02
N PHE A 44 -9.90 -2.04 -9.56
CA PHE A 44 -9.45 -0.68 -9.32
C PHE A 44 -10.53 0.31 -9.75
N PRO A 45 -10.97 1.23 -8.88
CA PRO A 45 -12.09 2.10 -9.18
C PRO A 45 -11.76 3.06 -10.34
N SER A 46 -12.75 3.33 -11.18
CA SER A 46 -12.62 4.38 -12.21
C SER A 46 -12.30 5.73 -11.56
N TYR A 47 -11.41 6.50 -12.16
CA TYR A 47 -11.05 7.84 -11.70
C TYR A 47 -12.25 8.78 -11.55
N ASN A 48 -13.33 8.54 -12.30
CA ASN A 48 -14.57 9.32 -12.24
C ASN A 48 -15.59 8.79 -11.24
N ASN A 49 -15.25 7.78 -10.42
CA ASN A 49 -16.16 7.25 -9.41
C ASN A 49 -16.49 8.35 -8.37
N PRO A 50 -17.76 8.67 -8.14
CA PRO A 50 -18.16 9.74 -7.22
C PRO A 50 -17.90 9.44 -5.74
N GLY A 51 -17.63 8.17 -5.41
CA GLY A 51 -17.31 7.74 -4.05
C GLY A 51 -15.85 8.02 -3.61
N LEU A 52 -15.02 8.59 -4.49
CA LEU A 52 -13.63 8.89 -4.20
C LEU A 52 -13.47 10.19 -3.43
N GLY A 53 -12.59 10.19 -2.44
CA GLY A 53 -12.05 11.42 -1.84
C GLY A 53 -11.09 12.10 -2.82
N PHE A 54 -10.99 13.42 -2.77
CA PHE A 54 -10.10 14.20 -3.62
C PHE A 54 -9.16 15.04 -2.77
N TYR A 55 -7.86 14.87 -3.03
CA TYR A 55 -6.81 15.70 -2.47
C TYR A 55 -6.27 16.60 -3.57
N ASN A 56 -6.36 17.90 -3.37
CA ASN A 56 -5.83 18.91 -4.29
C ASN A 56 -5.23 20.05 -3.49
N ASN A 57 -3.92 20.01 -3.31
CA ASN A 57 -3.16 21.00 -2.57
C ASN A 57 -1.78 21.21 -3.21
N ALA A 58 -0.90 21.95 -2.56
CA ALA A 58 0.43 22.24 -3.07
C ALA A 58 1.30 20.98 -3.28
N ILE A 59 1.07 19.93 -2.48
CA ILE A 59 1.87 18.69 -2.48
C ILE A 59 1.22 17.64 -3.36
N GLU A 60 -0.11 17.46 -3.27
CA GLU A 60 -0.83 16.33 -3.83
C GLU A 60 -1.96 16.76 -4.75
N ASN A 61 -2.11 16.04 -5.86
CA ASN A 61 -3.31 16.04 -6.69
C ASN A 61 -3.65 14.60 -7.04
N LYS A 62 -4.49 13.98 -6.20
CA LYS A 62 -4.87 12.56 -6.32
C LYS A 62 -6.27 12.31 -5.80
N LYS A 63 -6.85 11.19 -6.23
CA LYS A 63 -8.08 10.65 -5.66
C LYS A 63 -7.77 9.44 -4.81
N VAL A 64 -8.58 9.21 -3.77
CA VAL A 64 -8.41 8.08 -2.86
C VAL A 64 -9.74 7.37 -2.57
N LEU A 65 -9.64 6.06 -2.34
CA LEU A 65 -10.72 5.27 -1.76
C LEU A 65 -10.16 4.53 -0.55
N ASN A 66 -10.54 4.95 0.64
CA ASN A 66 -10.07 4.41 1.92
C ASN A 66 -11.21 3.98 2.86
N LYS A 67 -12.37 3.67 2.30
CA LYS A 67 -13.54 3.22 3.04
C LYS A 67 -13.78 1.73 2.81
N TRP A 68 -13.71 0.94 3.87
CA TRP A 68 -13.88 -0.51 3.83
C TRP A 68 -15.20 -0.96 3.20
N ASP A 69 -16.30 -0.26 3.48
CA ASP A 69 -17.64 -0.54 2.95
C ASP A 69 -17.78 -0.25 1.44
N LYS A 70 -16.79 0.39 0.85
CA LYS A 70 -16.74 0.73 -0.58
C LYS A 70 -15.74 -0.15 -1.35
N PHE A 71 -14.96 -0.96 -0.67
CA PHE A 71 -14.02 -1.85 -1.35
C PHE A 71 -14.75 -2.97 -2.10
N PRO A 72 -14.36 -3.26 -3.37
CA PRO A 72 -14.73 -4.49 -4.03
C PRO A 72 -14.29 -5.72 -3.24
N LYS A 73 -14.89 -6.85 -3.53
CA LYS A 73 -14.74 -8.08 -2.72
C LYS A 73 -13.29 -8.52 -2.54
N LEU A 74 -12.51 -8.61 -3.62
CA LEU A 74 -11.12 -9.06 -3.53
C LEU A 74 -10.24 -8.01 -2.87
N THR A 75 -10.45 -6.74 -3.18
CA THR A 75 -9.79 -5.61 -2.49
C THR A 75 -10.00 -5.69 -0.97
N TYR A 76 -11.25 -5.88 -0.54
CA TYR A 76 -11.57 -6.08 0.88
C TYR A 76 -10.83 -7.29 1.48
N GLN A 77 -10.75 -8.40 0.75
CA GLN A 77 -10.03 -9.59 1.19
C GLN A 77 -8.53 -9.35 1.33
N VAL A 78 -7.91 -8.58 0.42
CA VAL A 78 -6.50 -8.22 0.49
C VAL A 78 -6.22 -7.35 1.70
N PHE A 79 -6.98 -6.28 1.92
CA PHE A 79 -6.81 -5.44 3.12
C PHE A 79 -7.04 -6.23 4.41
N THR A 80 -8.02 -7.15 4.42
CA THR A 80 -8.22 -8.07 5.54
C THR A 80 -7.01 -8.98 5.75
N TYR A 81 -6.40 -9.49 4.68
CA TYR A 81 -5.19 -10.31 4.74
C TYR A 81 -4.02 -9.56 5.36
N LEU A 82 -3.79 -8.32 4.93
CA LEU A 82 -2.72 -7.45 5.46
C LEU A 82 -2.92 -7.11 6.96
N ALA A 83 -4.18 -7.14 7.44
CA ALA A 83 -4.51 -6.91 8.85
C ALA A 83 -4.40 -8.18 9.72
N ARG A 84 -4.17 -9.36 9.15
CA ARG A 84 -4.12 -10.62 9.92
C ARG A 84 -2.85 -10.75 10.73
N SER A 85 -2.99 -11.45 11.85
CA SER A 85 -1.87 -11.74 12.76
C SER A 85 -0.69 -12.41 12.05
N GLU A 86 -0.94 -13.32 11.10
CA GLU A 86 0.12 -13.99 10.33
C GLU A 86 0.96 -13.02 9.51
N PHE A 87 0.31 -12.10 8.77
CA PHE A 87 1.02 -11.08 8.00
C PHE A 87 1.70 -10.07 8.92
N LEU A 88 1.00 -9.60 9.94
CA LEU A 88 1.54 -8.65 10.92
C LEU A 88 2.71 -9.23 11.71
N SER A 89 2.73 -10.54 11.99
CA SER A 89 3.90 -11.19 12.61
C SER A 89 5.16 -11.03 11.75
N ASN A 90 5.04 -11.28 10.43
CA ASN A 90 6.17 -11.06 9.53
C ASN A 90 6.61 -9.59 9.47
N MET A 91 5.67 -8.66 9.53
CA MET A 91 6.00 -7.22 9.54
C MET A 91 6.66 -6.79 10.85
N ARG A 92 6.21 -7.33 11.98
CA ARG A 92 6.85 -7.11 13.29
C ARG A 92 8.29 -7.61 13.30
N GLU A 93 8.52 -8.81 12.77
CA GLU A 93 9.87 -9.37 12.64
C GLU A 93 10.72 -8.58 11.66
N LEU A 94 10.15 -8.06 10.57
CA LEU A 94 10.85 -7.26 9.57
C LEU A 94 11.49 -6.01 10.17
N ILE A 95 10.76 -5.30 11.03
CA ILE A 95 11.19 -4.01 11.60
C ILE A 95 11.63 -4.12 13.07
N ASP A 96 11.69 -5.34 13.63
CA ASP A 96 12.02 -5.62 15.03
C ASP A 96 11.13 -4.84 16.04
N ASP A 97 9.84 -4.67 15.74
CA ASP A 97 8.86 -4.02 16.61
C ASP A 97 7.65 -4.92 16.88
N PRO A 98 7.55 -5.57 18.06
CA PRO A 98 6.46 -6.48 18.39
C PRO A 98 5.10 -5.78 18.54
N ASN A 99 5.08 -4.47 18.67
CA ASN A 99 3.86 -3.67 18.88
C ASN A 99 3.27 -3.14 17.57
N LEU A 100 3.92 -3.41 16.42
CA LEU A 100 3.41 -2.94 15.14
C LEU A 100 2.00 -3.47 14.88
N ASN A 101 1.10 -2.58 14.51
CA ASN A 101 -0.26 -2.89 14.11
C ASN A 101 -0.62 -2.15 12.82
N MET A 102 -1.60 -2.67 12.09
CA MET A 102 -2.14 -1.98 10.92
C MET A 102 -3.09 -0.86 11.36
N ASP A 103 -2.97 0.30 10.74
CA ASP A 103 -4.01 1.33 10.81
C ASP A 103 -5.26 0.86 10.03
N ILE A 104 -6.21 0.27 10.75
CA ILE A 104 -7.48 -0.17 10.17
C ILE A 104 -8.39 0.99 9.74
N GLY A 105 -8.11 2.21 10.21
CA GLY A 105 -8.79 3.42 9.79
C GLY A 105 -8.34 3.92 8.43
N LEU A 106 -7.26 3.36 7.89
CA LEU A 106 -6.64 3.71 6.59
C LEU A 106 -6.40 5.22 6.43
N ASN A 107 -5.94 5.88 7.50
CA ASN A 107 -5.60 7.29 7.44
C ASN A 107 -4.38 7.51 6.53
N GLY A 108 -4.61 8.16 5.39
CA GLY A 108 -3.59 8.27 4.32
C GLY A 108 -3.33 6.99 3.53
N GLY A 109 -4.12 5.93 3.77
CA GLY A 109 -4.04 4.65 3.05
C GLY A 109 -5.20 4.43 2.07
N GLY A 110 -5.35 3.18 1.59
CA GLY A 110 -6.37 2.79 0.63
C GLY A 110 -5.89 2.81 -0.83
N TRP A 111 -6.81 2.85 -1.77
CA TRP A 111 -6.50 3.05 -3.19
C TRP A 111 -6.13 4.50 -3.46
N HIS A 112 -4.99 4.73 -4.09
CA HIS A 112 -4.55 6.04 -4.55
C HIS A 112 -4.51 6.08 -6.07
N MET A 113 -5.07 7.13 -6.65
CA MET A 113 -5.15 7.30 -8.10
C MET A 113 -4.66 8.68 -8.51
N HIS A 114 -3.76 8.70 -9.48
CA HIS A 114 -3.33 9.92 -10.14
C HIS A 114 -3.91 9.95 -11.54
N GLY A 115 -4.60 11.02 -11.90
CA GLY A 115 -5.05 11.27 -13.25
C GLY A 115 -4.02 12.09 -14.04
N ARG A 116 -4.42 12.53 -15.23
CA ARG A 116 -3.61 13.48 -16.00
C ARG A 116 -3.29 14.72 -15.16
N SER A 117 -2.01 15.11 -15.09
CA SER A 117 -1.52 16.17 -14.21
C SER A 117 -1.69 15.89 -12.70
N GLY A 118 -1.89 14.62 -12.33
CA GLY A 118 -1.79 14.18 -10.95
C GLY A 118 -0.38 14.39 -10.44
N LYS A 119 -0.23 14.62 -9.14
CA LYS A 119 1.08 14.81 -8.51
C LYS A 119 1.08 14.30 -7.08
N ASN A 120 2.24 13.89 -6.64
CA ASN A 120 2.56 13.61 -5.25
C ASN A 120 4.02 14.06 -5.05
N ASN A 121 4.21 15.36 -4.82
CA ASN A 121 5.55 15.95 -4.71
C ASN A 121 6.31 15.35 -3.55
N VAL A 122 7.63 15.46 -3.55
CA VAL A 122 8.48 15.06 -2.44
C VAL A 122 7.97 15.68 -1.14
N HIS A 123 7.70 14.85 -0.15
CA HIS A 123 7.16 15.24 1.15
C HIS A 123 7.53 14.21 2.21
N LEU A 124 7.40 14.58 3.46
CA LEU A 124 7.43 13.64 4.57
C LEU A 124 6.00 13.27 4.95
N ASP A 125 5.77 11.99 5.08
CA ASP A 125 4.53 11.50 5.68
C ASP A 125 4.46 11.87 7.17
N TYR A 126 3.26 11.91 7.74
CA TYR A 126 3.11 12.16 9.17
C TYR A 126 3.82 11.08 10.00
N ASN A 127 4.48 11.51 11.06
CA ASN A 127 5.20 10.62 11.98
C ASN A 127 4.29 10.06 13.07
N ILE A 128 3.33 10.88 13.51
CA ILE A 128 2.36 10.51 14.55
C ILE A 128 0.97 10.50 13.94
N HIS A 129 0.26 9.40 14.13
CA HIS A 129 -1.10 9.26 13.62
C HIS A 129 -2.02 10.31 14.25
N PRO A 130 -2.71 11.16 13.46
CA PRO A 130 -3.39 12.36 13.96
C PRO A 130 -4.58 12.07 14.88
N LYS A 131 -5.12 10.86 14.85
CA LYS A 131 -6.27 10.45 15.68
C LYS A 131 -5.89 9.48 16.80
N LEU A 132 -4.91 8.62 16.58
CA LEU A 132 -4.53 7.56 17.53
C LEU A 132 -3.35 7.95 18.39
N GLY A 133 -2.54 8.92 17.97
CA GLY A 133 -1.31 9.30 18.68
C GLY A 133 -0.18 8.26 18.54
N GLU A 134 -0.37 7.23 17.74
CA GLU A 134 0.62 6.18 17.50
C GLU A 134 1.64 6.60 16.45
N GLN A 135 2.85 6.06 16.57
CA GLN A 135 3.94 6.35 15.64
C GLN A 135 3.79 5.52 14.37
N ARG A 136 3.88 6.15 13.20
CA ARG A 136 3.99 5.47 11.91
C ARG A 136 5.39 4.88 11.77
N LYS A 137 5.49 3.58 11.57
CA LYS A 137 6.74 2.82 11.53
C LYS A 137 7.06 2.24 10.15
N LEU A 138 6.03 1.82 9.42
CA LEU A 138 6.18 1.14 8.17
C LEU A 138 5.12 1.63 7.18
N ASN A 139 5.51 1.76 5.93
CA ASN A 139 4.62 2.01 4.82
C ASN A 139 4.68 0.83 3.84
N ILE A 140 3.52 0.35 3.41
CA ILE A 140 3.42 -0.68 2.37
C ILE A 140 2.77 -0.04 1.15
N ILE A 141 3.48 -0.04 0.03
CA ILE A 141 3.01 0.48 -1.25
C ILE A 141 2.85 -0.70 -2.20
N ILE A 142 1.69 -0.84 -2.81
CA ILE A 142 1.39 -1.88 -3.79
C ILE A 142 1.07 -1.19 -5.11
N TYR A 143 1.97 -1.33 -6.08
CA TYR A 143 1.78 -0.79 -7.42
C TYR A 143 0.84 -1.70 -8.21
N MET A 144 -0.23 -1.13 -8.74
CA MET A 144 -1.31 -1.88 -9.40
C MET A 144 -1.52 -1.50 -10.87
N THR A 145 -0.71 -0.59 -11.42
CA THR A 145 -0.84 -0.16 -12.81
C THR A 145 -0.29 -1.23 -13.76
N PRO A 146 -1.13 -1.91 -14.55
CA PRO A 146 -0.63 -2.87 -15.54
C PRO A 146 0.10 -2.15 -16.67
N ASN A 147 1.15 -2.77 -17.20
CA ASN A 147 1.93 -2.24 -18.32
C ASN A 147 2.42 -0.80 -18.11
N TRP A 148 2.79 -0.46 -16.88
CA TRP A 148 3.31 0.86 -16.53
C TRP A 148 4.46 1.26 -17.47
N GLN A 149 4.45 2.52 -17.89
CA GLN A 149 5.48 3.10 -18.77
C GLN A 149 6.25 4.17 -17.99
N PRO A 150 7.58 4.26 -18.17
CA PRO A 150 8.40 5.26 -17.48
C PRO A 150 7.92 6.71 -17.68
N GLU A 151 7.38 7.01 -18.86
CA GLU A 151 6.86 8.33 -19.23
C GLU A 151 5.62 8.75 -18.41
N TRP A 152 5.00 7.82 -17.70
CA TRP A 152 3.87 8.11 -16.83
C TRP A 152 4.32 8.61 -15.45
N GLU A 153 5.61 8.52 -15.17
CA GLU A 153 6.20 8.91 -13.86
C GLU A 153 5.55 8.20 -12.67
N GLY A 154 5.66 8.76 -11.46
CA GLY A 154 5.05 8.20 -10.26
C GLY A 154 5.88 7.08 -9.62
N GLY A 155 7.14 6.98 -9.96
CA GLY A 155 8.11 6.19 -9.21
C GLY A 155 8.36 6.79 -7.82
N LEU A 156 8.86 5.98 -6.91
CA LEU A 156 9.35 6.43 -5.62
C LEU A 156 10.81 6.90 -5.80
N GLU A 157 11.12 8.10 -5.37
CA GLU A 157 12.45 8.71 -5.43
C GLU A 157 13.11 8.75 -4.05
#